data_80403bdffcf5bb0eacd490f9cf21ff11
#
_entry.id   80403bdffcf5bb0eacd490f9cf21ff11
#
_cell.length_a   1.000
_cell.length_b   1.000
_cell.length_c   1.000
_cell.angle_alpha   90.00
_cell.angle_beta   90.00
_cell.angle_gamma   90.00
#
_symmetry.space_group_name_H-M   'P 1'
#
loop_
_entity.id
_entity.type
_entity.pdbx_description
1 polymer ?
#
loop_
_entity_poly.entity_id
_entity_poly.type
_entity_poly.pdbx_seq_one_letter_code
_entity_poly.pdbx_strand_id
1 'polypeptide(L)'
;EKKETITESLRSLIDTVDMLEKEKIQLNIISGAGSATYQISTDFNIYTEIQAGGAIFTDQAYKSWGVSTQPSLFVRSSITSRPTVKRIITDAGFKTLPGWIAEPLPLNLNELENVSMSSEHGILKLKDENTTLMVGDKIDYQVGYGDATVFLHDIICGLRNQKLEKVWKIQGRGKTA
;
A
#
# COMPACT_ATOMS: atom_id res chain seq x y z
N GLU A 1 2.49 7.60 -22.14
CA GLU A 1 3.28 6.40 -21.79
C GLU A 1 2.40 5.37 -21.05
N LYS A 2 2.03 5.52 -19.77
CA LYS A 2 1.23 4.53 -19.02
C LYS A 2 -0.08 4.15 -19.72
N LYS A 3 -0.86 5.13 -20.20
CA LYS A 3 -2.11 4.88 -20.91
C LYS A 3 -1.88 4.14 -22.22
N GLU A 4 -0.84 4.45 -22.94
CA GLU A 4 -0.47 3.81 -24.21
C GLU A 4 -0.10 2.34 -23.98
N THR A 5 0.76 2.05 -22.99
CA THR A 5 1.16 0.68 -22.64
C THR A 5 -0.04 -0.17 -22.24
N ILE A 6 -0.96 0.38 -21.44
CA ILE A 6 -2.19 -0.32 -21.06
C ILE A 6 -3.07 -0.56 -22.29
N THR A 7 -3.23 0.45 -23.14
CA THR A 7 -4.01 0.33 -24.37
C THR A 7 -3.48 -0.76 -25.31
N GLU A 8 -2.15 -0.82 -25.46
CA GLU A 8 -1.50 -1.85 -26.30
C GLU A 8 -1.72 -3.27 -25.74
N SER A 9 -1.54 -3.43 -24.42
CA SER A 9 -1.83 -4.70 -23.75
C SER A 9 -3.30 -5.13 -23.91
N LEU A 10 -4.23 -4.18 -23.82
CA LEU A 10 -5.66 -4.45 -23.97
C LEU A 10 -6.05 -4.81 -25.41
N ARG A 11 -5.37 -4.27 -26.43
CA ARG A 11 -5.60 -4.69 -27.82
C ARG A 11 -5.39 -6.19 -28.00
N SER A 12 -4.28 -6.73 -27.49
CA SER A 12 -4.03 -8.17 -27.56
C SER A 12 -5.11 -9.01 -26.86
N LEU A 13 -5.66 -8.51 -25.75
CA LEU A 13 -6.78 -9.18 -25.07
C LEU A 13 -8.04 -9.12 -25.92
N ILE A 14 -8.38 -7.96 -26.48
CA ILE A 14 -9.55 -7.76 -27.35
C ILE A 14 -9.46 -8.69 -28.58
N ASP A 15 -8.31 -8.70 -29.27
CA ASP A 15 -8.07 -9.57 -30.42
C ASP A 15 -8.26 -11.04 -30.06
N THR A 16 -7.84 -11.44 -28.85
CA THR A 16 -7.99 -12.82 -28.36
C THR A 16 -9.46 -13.14 -28.11
N VAL A 17 -10.21 -12.23 -27.48
CA VAL A 17 -11.65 -12.40 -27.23
C VAL A 17 -12.40 -12.51 -28.56
N ASP A 18 -12.14 -11.61 -29.51
CA ASP A 18 -12.74 -11.61 -30.84
C ASP A 18 -12.48 -12.91 -31.60
N MET A 19 -11.24 -13.46 -31.47
CA MET A 19 -10.88 -14.74 -32.07
C MET A 19 -11.69 -15.90 -31.49
N LEU A 20 -11.81 -15.93 -30.15
CA LEU A 20 -12.57 -16.98 -29.47
C LEU A 20 -14.06 -16.91 -29.77
N GLU A 21 -14.63 -15.70 -29.85
CA GLU A 21 -16.05 -15.51 -30.27
C GLU A 21 -16.32 -15.99 -31.71
N LYS A 22 -15.39 -15.72 -32.64
CA LYS A 22 -15.50 -16.25 -34.03
C LYS A 22 -15.51 -17.78 -34.07
N GLU A 23 -14.78 -18.42 -33.19
CA GLU A 23 -14.77 -19.88 -33.01
C GLU A 23 -15.98 -20.37 -32.18
N LYS A 24 -16.92 -19.50 -31.83
CA LYS A 24 -18.12 -19.79 -31.03
C LYS A 24 -17.78 -20.27 -29.59
N ILE A 25 -16.64 -19.87 -29.05
CA ILE A 25 -16.27 -20.12 -27.67
C ILE A 25 -16.80 -18.95 -26.84
N GLN A 26 -17.78 -19.24 -26.00
CA GLN A 26 -18.38 -18.24 -25.11
C GLN A 26 -17.54 -18.02 -23.88
N LEU A 27 -17.14 -16.77 -23.63
CA LEU A 27 -16.45 -16.36 -22.41
C LEU A 27 -17.44 -15.75 -21.42
N ASN A 28 -17.58 -16.38 -20.26
CA ASN A 28 -18.48 -15.89 -19.20
C ASN A 28 -17.78 -14.87 -18.29
N ILE A 29 -16.45 -15.00 -18.13
CA ILE A 29 -15.64 -14.13 -17.27
C ILE A 29 -14.39 -13.72 -18.04
N ILE A 30 -14.18 -12.41 -18.11
CA ILE A 30 -12.93 -11.78 -18.55
C ILE A 30 -12.47 -10.92 -17.37
N SER A 31 -11.46 -11.39 -16.67
CA SER A 31 -10.99 -10.81 -15.40
C SER A 31 -9.59 -10.23 -15.54
N GLY A 32 -9.38 -9.03 -15.00
CA GLY A 32 -8.09 -8.36 -15.06
C GLY A 32 -8.12 -6.97 -14.43
N ALA A 33 -7.23 -6.08 -14.86
CA ALA A 33 -7.12 -4.71 -14.39
C ALA A 33 -6.89 -4.58 -12.87
N GLY A 34 -5.64 -4.64 -12.45
CA GLY A 34 -5.23 -4.39 -11.06
C GLY A 34 -5.39 -2.92 -10.65
N SER A 35 -5.18 -2.64 -9.37
CA SER A 35 -5.41 -1.32 -8.74
C SER A 35 -4.73 -0.16 -9.46
N ALA A 36 -3.55 -0.38 -10.05
CA ALA A 36 -2.82 0.67 -10.77
C ALA A 36 -3.37 0.95 -12.17
N THR A 37 -4.21 0.09 -12.73
CA THR A 37 -4.62 0.14 -14.14
C THR A 37 -6.11 0.22 -14.37
N TYR A 38 -6.95 -0.18 -13.40
CA TYR A 38 -8.40 -0.33 -13.59
C TYR A 38 -9.08 0.95 -14.12
N GLN A 39 -8.67 2.13 -13.64
CA GLN A 39 -9.24 3.41 -14.07
C GLN A 39 -9.10 3.68 -15.58
N ILE A 40 -8.05 3.14 -16.20
CA ILE A 40 -7.83 3.24 -17.64
C ILE A 40 -8.47 2.06 -18.36
N SER A 41 -8.31 0.86 -17.79
CA SER A 41 -8.73 -0.39 -18.44
C SER A 41 -10.24 -0.52 -18.54
N THR A 42 -11.00 0.05 -17.60
CA THR A 42 -12.47 0.02 -17.63
C THR A 42 -13.07 0.84 -18.78
N ASP A 43 -12.35 1.81 -19.33
CA ASP A 43 -12.81 2.58 -20.50
C ASP A 43 -13.01 1.71 -21.76
N PHE A 44 -12.40 0.52 -21.80
CA PHE A 44 -12.43 -0.37 -22.97
C PHE A 44 -13.60 -1.35 -22.96
N ASN A 45 -14.37 -1.45 -21.87
CA ASN A 45 -15.54 -2.32 -21.72
C ASN A 45 -15.29 -3.81 -22.05
N ILE A 46 -14.05 -4.29 -21.96
CA ILE A 46 -13.70 -5.68 -22.24
C ILE A 46 -13.82 -6.58 -21.00
N TYR A 47 -13.62 -6.03 -19.81
CA TYR A 47 -13.65 -6.77 -18.57
C TYR A 47 -15.07 -6.95 -18.04
N THR A 48 -15.40 -8.16 -17.63
CA THR A 48 -16.60 -8.46 -16.84
C THR A 48 -16.30 -8.38 -15.33
N GLU A 49 -15.02 -8.43 -14.96
CA GLU A 49 -14.54 -8.40 -13.58
C GLU A 49 -13.20 -7.67 -13.50
N ILE A 50 -12.98 -6.87 -12.47
CA ILE A 50 -11.71 -6.21 -12.18
C ILE A 50 -11.07 -6.74 -10.89
N GLN A 51 -9.74 -6.75 -10.81
CA GLN A 51 -8.96 -7.27 -9.68
C GLN A 51 -8.24 -6.15 -8.90
N ALA A 52 -8.95 -5.07 -8.60
CA ALA A 52 -8.39 -3.85 -7.99
C ALA A 52 -8.30 -3.93 -6.45
N GLY A 53 -7.69 -4.98 -5.89
CA GLY A 53 -7.62 -5.24 -4.44
C GLY A 53 -6.85 -4.19 -3.63
N GLY A 54 -5.67 -3.75 -4.07
CA GLY A 54 -4.83 -2.79 -3.35
C GLY A 54 -5.43 -1.38 -3.27
N ALA A 55 -6.39 -1.04 -4.14
CA ALA A 55 -7.06 0.27 -4.14
C ALA A 55 -7.86 0.55 -2.85
N ILE A 56 -8.24 -0.46 -2.07
CA ILE A 56 -8.92 -0.29 -0.77
C ILE A 56 -8.01 0.35 0.29
N PHE A 57 -6.69 0.20 0.16
CA PHE A 57 -5.72 0.71 1.12
C PHE A 57 -5.03 1.98 0.67
N THR A 58 -4.73 2.11 -0.60
CA THR A 58 -3.98 3.21 -1.23
C THR A 58 -2.75 3.60 -0.41
N ASP A 59 -1.74 2.78 -0.53
CA ASP A 59 -0.42 3.02 0.05
C ASP A 59 0.43 3.99 -0.79
N GLN A 60 1.67 4.23 -0.37
CA GLN A 60 2.59 5.14 -1.07
C GLN A 60 2.92 4.64 -2.50
N ALA A 61 3.05 3.32 -2.71
CA ALA A 61 3.32 2.74 -4.02
C ALA A 61 2.14 2.98 -4.97
N TYR A 62 0.92 2.63 -4.58
CA TYR A 62 -0.27 2.85 -5.41
C TYR A 62 -0.51 4.33 -5.69
N LYS A 63 -0.26 5.20 -4.71
CA LYS A 63 -0.32 6.66 -4.92
C LYS A 63 0.69 7.12 -5.96
N SER A 64 1.94 6.62 -5.93
CA SER A 64 2.97 6.95 -6.92
C SER A 64 2.60 6.45 -8.32
N TRP A 65 1.82 5.38 -8.42
CA TRP A 65 1.29 4.84 -9.68
C TRP A 65 0.02 5.55 -10.17
N GLY A 66 -0.42 6.60 -9.47
CA GLY A 66 -1.53 7.46 -9.89
C GLY A 66 -2.91 6.93 -9.45
N VAL A 67 -2.98 6.06 -8.45
CA VAL A 67 -4.27 5.66 -7.84
C VAL A 67 -4.77 6.81 -6.97
N SER A 68 -5.98 7.28 -7.22
CA SER A 68 -6.56 8.50 -6.64
C SER A 68 -7.40 8.29 -5.38
N THR A 69 -7.47 7.04 -4.86
CA THR A 69 -8.21 6.74 -3.64
C THR A 69 -7.48 7.26 -2.39
N GLN A 70 -8.19 7.36 -1.28
CA GLN A 70 -7.64 7.92 -0.03
C GLN A 70 -6.81 6.86 0.71
N PRO A 71 -5.65 7.22 1.29
CA PRO A 71 -4.89 6.33 2.15
C PRO A 71 -5.71 5.86 3.35
N SER A 72 -5.74 4.55 3.58
CA SER A 72 -6.51 3.96 4.68
C SER A 72 -5.77 2.88 5.47
N LEU A 73 -4.54 2.51 5.06
CA LEU A 73 -3.71 1.54 5.77
C LEU A 73 -2.54 2.23 6.46
N PHE A 74 -2.47 2.05 7.77
CA PHE A 74 -1.44 2.66 8.62
C PHE A 74 -0.87 1.62 9.58
N VAL A 75 0.41 1.80 9.94
CA VAL A 75 1.06 1.07 11.03
C VAL A 75 1.37 2.05 12.15
N ARG A 76 0.83 1.80 13.34
CA ARG A 76 1.15 2.56 14.55
C ARG A 76 2.36 1.98 15.23
N SER A 77 3.35 2.81 15.48
CA SER A 77 4.63 2.48 16.10
C SER A 77 4.87 3.33 17.34
N SER A 78 5.71 2.85 18.24
CA SER A 78 6.16 3.60 19.42
C SER A 78 7.57 4.12 19.21
N ILE A 79 7.87 5.30 19.73
CA ILE A 79 9.22 5.80 19.83
C ILE A 79 9.93 5.02 20.93
N THR A 80 11.00 4.31 20.57
CA THR A 80 11.80 3.49 21.50
C THR A 80 13.08 4.19 21.95
N SER A 81 13.58 5.15 21.15
CA SER A 81 14.78 5.89 21.48
C SER A 81 14.82 7.26 20.82
N ARG A 82 15.45 8.20 21.50
CA ARG A 82 15.75 9.56 21.03
C ARG A 82 17.24 9.84 21.21
N PRO A 83 18.11 9.34 20.31
CA PRO A 83 19.55 9.54 20.43
C PRO A 83 19.98 11.01 20.37
N THR A 84 19.25 11.81 19.61
CA THR A 84 19.42 13.28 19.52
C THR A 84 18.07 13.94 19.26
N VAL A 85 17.99 15.26 19.39
CA VAL A 85 16.79 16.05 19.08
C VAL A 85 16.37 15.98 17.60
N LYS A 86 17.27 15.53 16.71
CA LYS A 86 17.03 15.32 15.28
C LYS A 86 16.89 13.86 14.87
N ARG A 87 16.90 12.92 15.81
CA ARG A 87 16.83 11.49 15.49
C ARG A 87 15.81 10.78 16.37
N ILE A 88 14.88 10.09 15.71
CA ILE A 88 13.86 9.27 16.33
C ILE A 88 14.07 7.82 15.91
N ILE A 89 13.97 6.90 16.85
CA ILE A 89 13.96 5.46 16.61
C ILE A 89 12.59 4.92 17.03
N THR A 90 11.98 4.14 16.17
CA THR A 90 10.68 3.49 16.42
C THR A 90 10.80 1.97 16.38
N ASP A 91 9.83 1.26 16.96
CA ASP A 91 9.76 -0.21 17.00
C ASP A 91 9.18 -0.83 15.70
N ALA A 92 8.94 -0.04 14.66
CA ALA A 92 8.53 -0.54 13.37
C ALA A 92 9.72 -0.53 12.40
N GLY A 93 10.34 -1.67 12.18
CA GLY A 93 11.37 -1.89 11.18
C GLY A 93 10.86 -2.66 9.97
N PHE A 94 11.78 -3.16 9.14
CA PHE A 94 11.48 -3.88 7.89
C PHE A 94 10.55 -5.08 8.09
N LYS A 95 10.65 -5.77 9.23
CA LYS A 95 9.82 -6.94 9.57
C LYS A 95 8.36 -6.62 9.89
N THR A 96 8.03 -5.35 10.09
CA THR A 96 6.67 -4.89 10.39
C THR A 96 6.17 -3.85 9.40
N LEU A 97 7.07 -3.09 8.79
CA LEU A 97 6.78 -1.96 7.92
C LEU A 97 7.85 -1.84 6.83
N PRO A 98 7.87 -2.75 5.85
CA PRO A 98 8.90 -2.77 4.83
C PRO A 98 8.82 -1.56 3.88
N GLY A 99 9.99 -0.98 3.57
CA GLY A 99 10.17 0.03 2.53
C GLY A 99 10.64 -0.58 1.21
N TRP A 100 10.00 -1.65 0.73
CA TRP A 100 10.49 -2.39 -0.45
C TRP A 100 10.21 -1.69 -1.77
N ILE A 101 8.94 -1.38 -2.08
CA ILE A 101 8.55 -0.71 -3.34
C ILE A 101 8.52 0.80 -3.16
N ALA A 102 8.04 1.24 -2.01
CA ALA A 102 8.00 2.63 -1.59
C ALA A 102 8.26 2.73 -0.09
N GLU A 103 8.88 3.81 0.32
CA GLU A 103 9.13 4.05 1.74
C GLU A 103 7.84 4.41 2.47
N PRO A 104 7.63 3.87 3.69
CA PRO A 104 6.53 4.29 4.54
C PRO A 104 6.70 5.75 4.94
N LEU A 105 5.58 6.47 5.00
CA LEU A 105 5.54 7.89 5.33
C LEU A 105 5.07 8.08 6.78
N PRO A 106 5.94 8.52 7.71
CA PRO A 106 5.50 8.90 9.06
C PRO A 106 4.63 10.15 8.99
N LEU A 107 3.50 10.11 9.69
CA LEU A 107 2.55 11.21 9.74
C LEU A 107 2.91 12.19 10.85
N ASN A 108 2.47 13.45 10.70
CA ASN A 108 2.65 14.52 11.69
C ASN A 108 4.12 14.84 12.03
N LEU A 109 5.02 14.60 11.08
CA LEU A 109 6.42 15.00 11.12
C LEU A 109 6.72 15.90 9.93
N ASN A 110 6.62 17.22 10.15
CA ASN A 110 6.73 18.20 9.07
C ASN A 110 8.16 18.35 8.53
N GLU A 111 9.17 18.00 9.33
CA GLU A 111 10.58 18.28 9.05
C GLU A 111 11.40 16.99 8.85
N LEU A 112 10.81 16.00 8.16
CA LEU A 112 11.50 14.75 7.87
C LEU A 112 12.59 14.97 6.80
N GLU A 113 13.83 14.56 7.12
CA GLU A 113 14.93 14.53 6.15
C GLU A 113 15.03 13.16 5.48
N ASN A 114 14.92 12.09 6.28
CA ASN A 114 15.06 10.73 5.80
C ASN A 114 14.33 9.73 6.69
N VAL A 115 13.81 8.67 6.06
CA VAL A 115 13.31 7.45 6.71
C VAL A 115 14.20 6.30 6.28
N SER A 116 14.61 5.46 7.20
CA SER A 116 15.26 4.19 6.88
C SER A 116 14.80 3.11 7.85
N MET A 117 14.81 1.86 7.37
CA MET A 117 14.34 0.71 8.14
C MET A 117 15.49 -0.26 8.36
N SER A 118 15.86 -0.50 9.63
CA SER A 118 16.60 -1.69 10.00
C SER A 118 15.63 -2.86 10.15
N SER A 119 16.11 -4.05 10.51
CA SER A 119 15.24 -5.22 10.66
C SER A 119 14.08 -4.98 11.62
N GLU A 120 14.34 -4.36 12.77
CA GLU A 120 13.37 -4.19 13.86
C GLU A 120 12.99 -2.72 14.12
N HIS A 121 13.73 -1.75 13.58
CA HIS A 121 13.54 -0.35 13.94
C HIS A 121 13.41 0.55 12.72
N GLY A 122 12.48 1.48 12.80
CA GLY A 122 12.42 2.65 11.95
C GLY A 122 13.37 3.73 12.48
N ILE A 123 14.12 4.33 11.58
CA ILE A 123 15.08 5.39 11.86
C ILE A 123 14.63 6.64 11.12
N LEU A 124 14.21 7.65 11.87
CA LEU A 124 13.77 8.92 11.32
C LEU A 124 14.83 9.97 11.60
N LYS A 125 15.29 10.63 10.55
CA LYS A 125 16.19 11.78 10.64
C LYS A 125 15.40 13.04 10.31
N LEU A 126 15.48 14.04 11.16
CA LEU A 126 14.76 15.29 11.04
C LEU A 126 15.70 16.41 10.56
N LYS A 127 15.19 17.31 9.73
CA LYS A 127 15.90 18.54 9.31
C LYS A 127 16.08 19.47 10.48
N ASP A 128 15.03 19.67 11.26
CA ASP A 128 14.99 20.57 12.40
C ASP A 128 14.92 19.80 13.72
N GLU A 129 15.23 20.48 14.80
CA GLU A 129 15.16 19.94 16.15
C GLU A 129 13.69 19.72 16.53
N ASN A 130 13.41 18.53 17.06
CA ASN A 130 12.11 18.22 17.64
C ASN A 130 12.32 17.89 19.12
N THR A 131 11.72 18.68 19.99
CA THR A 131 11.80 18.55 21.46
C THR A 131 10.48 18.10 22.07
N THR A 132 9.43 17.94 21.28
CA THR A 132 8.09 17.59 21.75
C THR A 132 7.83 16.11 21.80
N LEU A 133 8.36 15.34 20.84
CA LEU A 133 8.19 13.90 20.79
C LEU A 133 9.18 13.19 21.72
N MET A 134 8.65 12.32 22.58
CA MET A 134 9.41 11.60 23.61
C MET A 134 9.35 10.09 23.39
N VAL A 135 10.24 9.35 24.07
CA VAL A 135 10.16 7.88 24.13
C VAL A 135 8.82 7.48 24.73
N GLY A 136 8.13 6.54 24.06
CA GLY A 136 6.79 6.08 24.40
C GLY A 136 5.67 6.71 23.56
N ASP A 137 5.90 7.87 22.94
CA ASP A 137 4.95 8.48 22.02
C ASP A 137 4.72 7.62 20.77
N LYS A 138 3.60 7.83 20.12
CA LYS A 138 3.19 7.07 18.94
C LYS A 138 3.39 7.86 17.66
N ILE A 139 3.85 7.15 16.65
CA ILE A 139 3.93 7.63 15.27
C ILE A 139 3.10 6.70 14.39
N ASP A 140 2.17 7.24 13.64
CA ASP A 140 1.45 6.52 12.62
C ASP A 140 2.19 6.66 11.29
N TYR A 141 2.44 5.54 10.62
CA TYR A 141 3.02 5.52 9.30
C TYR A 141 1.96 5.15 8.27
N GLN A 142 1.80 5.95 7.23
CA GLN A 142 1.17 5.47 6.02
C GLN A 142 2.08 4.41 5.41
N VAL A 143 1.51 3.25 5.09
CA VAL A 143 2.26 2.10 4.59
C VAL A 143 2.91 2.41 3.25
N GLY A 144 4.15 1.95 3.06
CA GLY A 144 4.88 2.07 1.80
C GLY A 144 4.25 1.21 0.70
N TYR A 145 4.04 -0.08 0.99
CA TYR A 145 3.40 -1.03 0.09
C TYR A 145 2.55 -2.03 0.88
N GLY A 146 1.23 -1.99 0.68
CA GLY A 146 0.25 -2.78 1.43
C GLY A 146 0.44 -4.27 1.27
N ASP A 147 0.71 -4.73 0.04
CA ASP A 147 0.89 -6.15 -0.26
C ASP A 147 2.11 -6.74 0.46
N ALA A 148 3.17 -5.95 0.68
CA ALA A 148 4.34 -6.36 1.43
C ALA A 148 4.18 -6.20 2.96
N THR A 149 3.14 -5.50 3.43
CA THR A 149 2.95 -5.19 4.86
C THR A 149 1.88 -6.05 5.50
N VAL A 150 0.72 -6.20 4.87
CA VAL A 150 -0.46 -6.83 5.49
C VAL A 150 -0.14 -8.26 5.96
N PHE A 151 0.55 -9.06 5.16
CA PHE A 151 0.84 -10.46 5.51
C PHE A 151 1.84 -10.64 6.66
N LEU A 152 2.52 -9.57 7.08
CA LEU A 152 3.44 -9.60 8.23
C LEU A 152 2.71 -9.50 9.57
N HIS A 153 1.46 -9.06 9.57
CA HIS A 153 0.66 -8.83 10.77
C HIS A 153 -0.40 -9.92 10.96
N ASP A 154 -0.74 -10.21 12.22
CA ASP A 154 -1.74 -11.23 12.55
C ASP A 154 -3.17 -10.68 12.50
N ILE A 155 -3.31 -9.37 12.75
CA ILE A 155 -4.60 -8.67 12.81
C ILE A 155 -4.55 -7.35 12.05
N ILE A 156 -5.73 -6.88 11.63
CA ILE A 156 -5.96 -5.53 11.17
C ILE A 156 -7.11 -4.91 11.97
N CYS A 157 -6.92 -3.68 12.42
CA CYS A 157 -7.88 -2.94 13.22
C CYS A 157 -8.61 -1.92 12.36
N GLY A 158 -9.93 -2.00 12.30
CA GLY A 158 -10.79 -1.00 11.67
C GLY A 158 -11.10 0.13 12.65
N LEU A 159 -10.73 1.35 12.26
CA LEU A 159 -10.97 2.57 13.04
C LEU A 159 -11.93 3.48 12.30
N ARG A 160 -12.88 4.09 13.03
CA ARG A 160 -13.72 5.20 12.55
C ARG A 160 -13.73 6.31 13.60
N ASN A 161 -13.46 7.52 13.18
CA ASN A 161 -13.37 8.68 14.07
C ASN A 161 -12.45 8.41 15.28
N GLN A 162 -11.29 7.77 15.03
CA GLN A 162 -10.28 7.36 16.01
C GLN A 162 -10.75 6.31 17.05
N LYS A 163 -11.92 5.72 16.87
CA LYS A 163 -12.43 4.64 17.72
C LYS A 163 -12.29 3.31 17.03
N LEU A 164 -11.86 2.30 17.78
CA LEU A 164 -11.80 0.92 17.30
C LEU A 164 -13.24 0.41 17.10
N GLU A 165 -13.57 0.04 15.86
CA GLU A 165 -14.87 -0.56 15.53
C GLU A 165 -14.76 -2.08 15.40
N LYS A 166 -13.68 -2.56 14.82
CA LYS A 166 -13.53 -3.99 14.54
C LYS A 166 -12.08 -4.42 14.48
N VAL A 167 -11.84 -5.68 14.84
CA VAL A 167 -10.55 -6.37 14.66
C VAL A 167 -10.80 -7.58 13.78
N TRP A 168 -10.01 -7.75 12.75
CA TRP A 168 -10.02 -8.91 11.87
C TRP A 168 -8.70 -9.66 11.98
N LYS A 169 -8.74 -10.99 11.96
CA LYS A 169 -7.56 -11.82 11.69
C LYS A 169 -7.22 -11.72 10.21
N ILE A 170 -5.94 -11.60 9.91
CA ILE A 170 -5.43 -11.66 8.54
C ILE A 170 -5.33 -13.14 8.14
N GLN A 171 -6.32 -13.60 7.37
CA GLN A 171 -6.48 -15.02 7.03
C GLN A 171 -5.32 -15.57 6.20
N GLY A 172 -4.67 -14.73 5.40
CA GLY A 172 -3.51 -15.07 4.57
C GLY A 172 -2.18 -15.12 5.33
N ARG A 173 -2.14 -14.74 6.61
CA ARG A 173 -0.94 -14.77 7.43
C ARG A 173 -0.35 -16.18 7.52
N GLY A 174 0.90 -16.35 7.07
CA GLY A 174 1.59 -17.64 7.07
C GLY A 174 1.09 -18.67 6.04
N LYS A 175 0.26 -18.23 5.07
CA LYS A 175 -0.30 -19.07 4.02
C LYS A 175 0.30 -18.69 2.66
N THR A 176 1.61 -18.86 2.54
CA THR A 176 2.39 -18.45 1.34
C THR A 176 2.72 -19.62 0.40
N ALA A 177 2.22 -20.81 0.69
CA ALA A 177 2.40 -22.00 -0.15
C ALA A 177 1.05 -22.65 -0.48
#